data_177d19111d80457d8546f917d9f17890
#
_entry.id   177d19111d80457d8546f917d9f17890
#
_cell.length_a   1.000
_cell.length_b   1.000
_cell.length_c   1.000
_cell.angle_alpha   90.00
_cell.angle_beta   90.00
_cell.angle_gamma   90.00
#
_symmetry.space_group_name_H-M   'P 1'
#
loop_
_entity.id
_entity.type
_entity.pdbx_description
1 polymer ?
#
loop_
_entity_poly.entity_id
_entity_poly.type
_entity_poly.pdbx_seq_one_letter_code
_entity_poly.pdbx_strand_id
1 'polypeptide(L)'
;MDAIADCGGVPVALPHRAELATDLLDAVDALVVTGGAFDVDPKLYGEVGRHETVMLKEGRTAAETALIGGALARGMPILGICGGEQLLAVALGGTLIQHIPDTVPDALPHEQPNPRNEPGHEITLTPGTRLAAIVGAATMRVNSAHHQAVRAPGPRLVVNAVAPDGVIEGIESPAHRFCLGVQWHPEFLIDPGDRRLLEAFVEAAR
;
A
#
# COMPACT_ATOMS: atom_id res chain seq x y z
N MET A 1 1.94 -14.49 -0.76
CA MET A 1 1.43 -15.46 -1.75
C MET A 1 0.28 -16.25 -1.12
N ASP A 2 0.53 -16.97 -0.01
CA ASP A 2 -0.46 -17.87 0.62
C ASP A 2 -1.78 -17.17 0.96
N ALA A 3 -1.74 -15.97 1.55
CA ALA A 3 -2.94 -15.22 1.89
C ALA A 3 -3.87 -14.91 0.70
N ILE A 4 -3.31 -14.69 -0.51
CA ILE A 4 -4.11 -14.54 -1.74
C ILE A 4 -4.66 -15.89 -2.21
N ALA A 5 -3.85 -16.95 -2.12
CA ALA A 5 -4.30 -18.30 -2.47
C ALA A 5 -5.43 -18.80 -1.56
N ASP A 6 -5.33 -18.53 -0.25
CA ASP A 6 -6.36 -18.85 0.75
C ASP A 6 -7.69 -18.10 0.53
N CYS A 7 -7.66 -16.97 -0.21
CA CYS A 7 -8.84 -16.23 -0.66
C CYS A 7 -9.33 -16.68 -2.05
N GLY A 8 -8.75 -17.72 -2.65
CA GLY A 8 -9.17 -18.30 -3.93
C GLY A 8 -8.57 -17.63 -5.17
N GLY A 9 -7.53 -16.80 -5.01
CA GLY A 9 -6.71 -16.27 -6.10
C GLY A 9 -5.60 -17.23 -6.50
N VAL A 10 -5.01 -17.03 -7.68
CA VAL A 10 -3.80 -17.75 -8.13
C VAL A 10 -2.65 -16.75 -8.17
N PRO A 11 -1.83 -16.63 -7.10
CA PRO A 11 -0.77 -15.65 -7.03
C PRO A 11 0.44 -16.07 -7.88
N VAL A 12 0.92 -15.18 -8.73
CA VAL A 12 2.14 -15.33 -9.51
C VAL A 12 3.13 -14.20 -9.19
N ALA A 13 4.41 -14.53 -9.07
CA ALA A 13 5.46 -13.53 -8.90
C ALA A 13 5.86 -12.94 -10.25
N LEU A 14 5.80 -11.61 -10.37
CA LEU A 14 6.23 -10.89 -11.56
C LEU A 14 7.70 -10.47 -11.44
N PRO A 15 8.51 -10.61 -12.51
CA PRO A 15 9.90 -10.15 -12.50
C PRO A 15 9.97 -8.61 -12.50
N HIS A 16 11.01 -8.05 -11.90
CA HIS A 16 11.25 -6.60 -11.92
C HIS A 16 11.86 -6.14 -13.27
N ARG A 17 11.06 -6.23 -14.33
CA ARG A 17 11.41 -5.91 -15.71
C ARG A 17 10.38 -4.93 -16.28
N ALA A 18 10.68 -3.61 -16.20
CA ALA A 18 9.76 -2.55 -16.62
C ALA A 18 9.31 -2.68 -18.09
N GLU A 19 10.22 -3.14 -18.95
CA GLU A 19 9.97 -3.34 -20.38
C GLU A 19 8.96 -4.47 -20.68
N LEU A 20 8.72 -5.36 -19.72
CA LEU A 20 7.74 -6.46 -19.84
C LEU A 20 6.39 -6.11 -19.21
N ALA A 21 6.20 -4.90 -18.67
CA ALA A 21 5.00 -4.56 -17.90
C ALA A 21 3.70 -4.81 -18.68
N THR A 22 3.68 -4.53 -19.99
CA THR A 22 2.52 -4.79 -20.83
C THR A 22 2.18 -6.27 -20.90
N ASP A 23 3.15 -7.11 -21.26
CA ASP A 23 2.96 -8.56 -21.41
C ASP A 23 2.61 -9.23 -20.08
N LEU A 24 3.21 -8.76 -18.98
CA LEU A 24 2.94 -9.26 -17.62
C LEU A 24 1.51 -8.93 -17.19
N LEU A 25 1.03 -7.72 -17.48
CA LEU A 25 -0.33 -7.31 -17.16
C LEU A 25 -1.39 -7.98 -18.05
N ASP A 26 -1.03 -8.43 -19.25
CA ASP A 26 -1.92 -9.20 -20.11
C ASP A 26 -2.10 -10.66 -19.61
N ALA A 27 -1.21 -11.11 -18.72
CA ALA A 27 -1.24 -12.46 -18.16
C ALA A 27 -1.90 -12.57 -16.75
N VAL A 28 -2.36 -11.46 -16.20
CA VAL A 28 -2.94 -11.42 -14.84
C VAL A 28 -4.22 -10.58 -14.79
N ASP A 29 -5.09 -10.84 -13.84
CA ASP A 29 -6.38 -10.16 -13.70
C ASP A 29 -6.34 -9.01 -12.67
N ALA A 30 -5.34 -8.98 -11.80
CA ALA A 30 -5.16 -7.97 -10.76
C ALA A 30 -3.68 -7.83 -10.36
N LEU A 31 -3.33 -6.71 -9.73
CA LEU A 31 -1.96 -6.40 -9.33
C LEU A 31 -1.87 -6.17 -7.81
N VAL A 32 -1.02 -6.94 -7.13
CA VAL A 32 -0.55 -6.62 -5.77
C VAL A 32 0.85 -6.02 -5.86
N VAL A 33 1.03 -4.80 -5.36
CA VAL A 33 2.34 -4.18 -5.19
C VAL A 33 2.75 -4.35 -3.72
N THR A 34 3.78 -5.16 -3.48
CA THR A 34 4.16 -5.56 -2.12
C THR A 34 5.13 -4.58 -1.47
N GLY A 35 5.20 -4.62 -0.15
CA GLY A 35 6.26 -3.97 0.62
C GLY A 35 7.66 -4.56 0.41
N GLY A 36 8.61 -4.06 1.16
CA GLY A 36 10.01 -4.51 1.16
C GLY A 36 10.91 -3.53 1.90
N ALA A 37 12.12 -3.95 2.19
CA ALA A 37 13.11 -3.13 2.89
C ALA A 37 13.82 -2.14 1.93
N PHE A 38 13.08 -1.28 1.30
CA PHE A 38 13.57 -0.19 0.42
C PHE A 38 12.43 0.80 0.21
N ASP A 39 12.82 2.00 -0.19
CA ASP A 39 12.01 3.20 -0.17
C ASP A 39 11.78 3.75 -1.58
N VAL A 40 10.76 4.60 -1.70
CA VAL A 40 10.47 5.33 -2.93
C VAL A 40 11.44 6.51 -3.06
N ASP A 41 12.05 6.68 -4.23
CA ASP A 41 12.97 7.79 -4.49
C ASP A 41 12.25 9.14 -4.32
N PRO A 42 12.73 10.03 -3.43
CA PRO A 42 12.17 11.35 -3.20
C PRO A 42 12.00 12.19 -4.48
N LYS A 43 12.83 11.99 -5.48
CA LYS A 43 12.72 12.66 -6.78
C LYS A 43 11.40 12.37 -7.49
N LEU A 44 10.79 11.20 -7.25
CA LEU A 44 9.52 10.80 -7.88
C LEU A 44 8.31 11.59 -7.37
N TYR A 45 8.43 12.23 -6.20
CA TYR A 45 7.41 13.10 -5.64
C TYR A 45 7.89 14.53 -5.39
N GLY A 46 8.95 14.95 -6.13
CA GLY A 46 9.39 16.34 -6.24
C GLY A 46 10.28 16.86 -5.11
N GLU A 47 10.79 15.98 -4.24
CA GLU A 47 11.74 16.36 -3.21
C GLU A 47 13.20 16.27 -3.72
N VAL A 48 14.01 17.29 -3.39
CA VAL A 48 15.42 17.35 -3.79
C VAL A 48 16.32 16.65 -2.77
N GLY A 49 15.97 16.76 -1.48
CA GLY A 49 16.70 16.14 -0.39
C GLY A 49 16.33 14.65 -0.22
N ARG A 50 17.33 13.84 0.11
CA ARG A 50 17.15 12.46 0.50
C ARG A 50 17.58 12.28 1.94
N HIS A 51 16.68 11.78 2.80
CA HIS A 51 17.00 11.42 4.17
C HIS A 51 18.04 10.29 4.20
N GLU A 52 18.91 10.25 5.21
CA GLU A 52 20.00 9.27 5.30
C GLU A 52 19.52 7.82 5.43
N THR A 53 18.32 7.62 5.98
CA THR A 53 17.71 6.28 6.12
C THR A 53 17.13 5.74 4.82
N VAL A 54 16.96 6.57 3.79
CA VAL A 54 16.31 6.16 2.52
C VAL A 54 17.18 5.21 1.73
N MET A 55 16.70 4.00 1.54
CA MET A 55 17.35 2.92 0.77
C MET A 55 16.61 2.67 -0.54
N LEU A 56 17.27 2.90 -1.67
CA LEU A 56 16.67 2.79 -3.00
C LEU A 56 16.92 1.42 -3.65
N LYS A 57 15.95 0.99 -4.44
CA LYS A 57 16.03 -0.17 -5.34
C LYS A 57 15.47 0.20 -6.71
N GLU A 58 16.25 1.01 -7.46
CA GLU A 58 15.82 1.68 -8.69
C GLU A 58 15.15 0.75 -9.71
N GLY A 59 15.74 -0.43 -9.98
CA GLY A 59 15.19 -1.38 -10.93
C GLY A 59 13.83 -1.94 -10.53
N ARG A 60 13.59 -2.15 -9.22
CA ARG A 60 12.29 -2.56 -8.70
C ARG A 60 11.28 -1.42 -8.80
N THR A 61 11.65 -0.22 -8.33
CA THR A 61 10.78 0.95 -8.39
C THR A 61 10.35 1.25 -9.81
N ALA A 62 11.27 1.17 -10.79
CA ALA A 62 10.94 1.38 -12.21
C ALA A 62 9.92 0.34 -12.73
N ALA A 63 10.13 -0.95 -12.41
CA ALA A 63 9.23 -2.02 -12.82
C ALA A 63 7.84 -1.87 -12.19
N GLU A 64 7.77 -1.66 -10.87
CA GLU A 64 6.51 -1.48 -10.15
C GLU A 64 5.75 -0.22 -10.61
N THR A 65 6.46 0.88 -10.89
CA THR A 65 5.85 2.10 -11.46
C THR A 65 5.24 1.83 -12.83
N ALA A 66 5.93 1.08 -13.70
CA ALA A 66 5.40 0.70 -15.00
C ALA A 66 4.16 -0.21 -14.88
N LEU A 67 4.19 -1.19 -13.98
CA LEU A 67 3.06 -2.07 -13.68
C LEU A 67 1.86 -1.29 -13.12
N ILE A 68 2.06 -0.40 -12.15
CA ILE A 68 0.99 0.45 -11.61
C ILE A 68 0.37 1.30 -12.71
N GLY A 69 1.19 2.00 -13.52
CA GLY A 69 0.70 2.83 -14.62
C GLY A 69 -0.11 2.04 -15.64
N GLY A 70 0.38 0.86 -16.03
CA GLY A 70 -0.31 -0.03 -16.96
C GLY A 70 -1.60 -0.61 -16.38
N ALA A 71 -1.63 -0.98 -15.11
CA ALA A 71 -2.82 -1.48 -14.42
C ALA A 71 -3.91 -0.40 -14.27
N LEU A 72 -3.51 0.83 -13.90
CA LEU A 72 -4.42 1.98 -13.83
C LEU A 72 -5.06 2.27 -15.20
N ALA A 73 -4.27 2.26 -16.28
CA ALA A 73 -4.77 2.49 -17.64
C ALA A 73 -5.78 1.43 -18.11
N ARG A 74 -5.68 0.21 -17.59
CA ARG A 74 -6.59 -0.91 -17.89
C ARG A 74 -7.81 -0.96 -16.97
N GLY A 75 -7.86 -0.12 -15.92
CA GLY A 75 -8.88 -0.23 -14.87
C GLY A 75 -8.76 -1.53 -14.05
N MET A 76 -7.57 -2.15 -14.07
CA MET A 76 -7.27 -3.39 -13.37
C MET A 76 -7.29 -3.15 -11.83
N PRO A 77 -7.82 -4.11 -11.04
CA PRO A 77 -7.73 -4.01 -9.59
C PRO A 77 -6.28 -3.94 -9.09
N ILE A 78 -6.02 -3.00 -8.17
CA ILE A 78 -4.69 -2.77 -7.57
C ILE A 78 -4.81 -2.77 -6.05
N LEU A 79 -3.96 -3.55 -5.38
CA LEU A 79 -3.73 -3.49 -3.95
C LEU A 79 -2.26 -3.15 -3.68
N GLY A 80 -2.01 -1.98 -3.08
CA GLY A 80 -0.68 -1.60 -2.57
C GLY A 80 -0.54 -1.99 -1.10
N ILE A 81 0.56 -2.65 -0.74
CA ILE A 81 0.85 -3.06 0.65
C ILE A 81 2.16 -2.41 1.07
N CYS A 82 2.16 -1.66 2.17
CA CYS A 82 3.33 -1.01 2.76
C CYS A 82 4.06 -0.12 1.72
N GLY A 83 5.27 -0.44 1.30
CA GLY A 83 5.97 0.28 0.22
C GLY A 83 5.16 0.36 -1.09
N GLY A 84 4.29 -0.63 -1.36
CA GLY A 84 3.38 -0.63 -2.50
C GLY A 84 2.27 0.43 -2.39
N GLU A 85 1.74 0.71 -1.20
CA GLU A 85 0.85 1.84 -0.95
C GLU A 85 1.55 3.16 -1.24
N GLN A 86 2.77 3.32 -0.71
CA GLN A 86 3.58 4.54 -0.87
C GLN A 86 3.87 4.81 -2.35
N LEU A 87 4.27 3.79 -3.10
CA LEU A 87 4.51 3.93 -4.54
C LEU A 87 3.22 4.22 -5.32
N LEU A 88 2.09 3.61 -4.93
CA LEU A 88 0.77 3.89 -5.50
C LEU A 88 0.36 5.35 -5.25
N ALA A 89 0.59 5.88 -4.04
CA ALA A 89 0.35 7.29 -3.72
C ALA A 89 1.15 8.21 -4.65
N VAL A 90 2.44 7.95 -4.81
CA VAL A 90 3.34 8.74 -5.68
C VAL A 90 2.91 8.65 -7.14
N ALA A 91 2.58 7.47 -7.65
CA ALA A 91 2.11 7.27 -9.03
C ALA A 91 0.80 8.03 -9.32
N LEU A 92 0.00 8.33 -8.29
CA LEU A 92 -1.24 9.10 -8.38
C LEU A 92 -1.10 10.56 -7.97
N GLY A 93 0.15 11.05 -7.78
CA GLY A 93 0.50 12.45 -7.54
C GLY A 93 0.58 12.83 -6.06
N GLY A 94 0.70 11.86 -5.17
CA GLY A 94 0.95 12.05 -3.75
C GLY A 94 2.42 12.28 -3.40
N THR A 95 2.66 12.59 -2.13
CA THR A 95 4.00 12.80 -1.55
C THR A 95 4.18 11.97 -0.29
N LEU A 96 5.43 11.74 0.12
CA LEU A 96 5.76 10.89 1.26
C LEU A 96 6.48 11.66 2.37
N ILE A 97 6.36 11.16 3.60
CA ILE A 97 7.25 11.40 4.72
C ILE A 97 8.42 10.44 4.58
N GLN A 98 9.64 10.94 4.44
CA GLN A 98 10.83 10.10 4.25
C GLN A 98 11.26 9.37 5.52
N HIS A 99 10.98 9.97 6.71
CA HIS A 99 11.26 9.38 8.01
C HIS A 99 10.26 9.92 9.03
N ILE A 100 9.38 9.03 9.51
CA ILE A 100 8.29 9.39 10.43
C ILE A 100 8.83 9.99 11.74
N PRO A 101 9.85 9.38 12.42
CA PRO A 101 10.34 9.89 13.71
C PRO A 101 10.84 11.34 13.67
N ASP A 102 11.37 11.81 12.54
CA ASP A 102 11.88 13.18 12.40
C ASP A 102 10.81 14.19 11.97
N THR A 103 9.66 13.70 11.53
CA THR A 103 8.61 14.54 10.91
C THR A 103 7.35 14.64 11.76
N VAL A 104 6.98 13.56 12.45
CA VAL A 104 5.75 13.46 13.24
C VAL A 104 6.11 13.56 14.73
N PRO A 105 5.70 14.63 15.44
CA PRO A 105 5.92 14.73 16.87
C PRO A 105 5.19 13.62 17.62
N ASP A 106 5.85 13.01 18.60
CA ASP A 106 5.30 11.92 19.41
C ASP A 106 4.76 10.73 18.59
N ALA A 107 5.39 10.45 17.45
CA ALA A 107 5.00 9.34 16.57
C ALA A 107 4.93 8.00 17.31
N LEU A 108 3.95 7.19 16.96
CA LEU A 108 3.90 5.80 17.40
C LEU A 108 5.10 5.01 16.82
N PRO A 109 5.46 3.87 17.42
CA PRO A 109 6.52 3.02 16.88
C PRO A 109 6.02 2.28 15.63
N HIS A 110 6.04 2.97 14.46
CA HIS A 110 5.64 2.37 13.17
C HIS A 110 6.60 1.26 12.70
N GLU A 111 7.78 1.15 13.28
CA GLU A 111 8.57 -0.08 13.29
C GLU A 111 8.36 -0.76 14.65
N GLN A 112 7.27 -1.54 14.76
CA GLN A 112 6.86 -2.15 16.02
C GLN A 112 7.97 -3.01 16.64
N PRO A 113 8.19 -2.95 17.99
CA PRO A 113 9.23 -3.72 18.65
C PRO A 113 8.85 -5.19 18.88
N ASN A 114 7.56 -5.52 18.86
CA ASN A 114 7.03 -6.88 19.00
C ASN A 114 6.97 -7.61 17.64
N PRO A 115 6.75 -8.94 17.61
CA PRO A 115 6.67 -9.71 16.38
C PRO A 115 5.62 -9.17 15.40
N ARG A 116 5.91 -9.19 14.10
CA ARG A 116 5.02 -8.67 13.04
C ARG A 116 3.72 -9.45 12.84
N ASN A 117 3.62 -10.64 13.42
CA ASN A 117 2.37 -11.42 13.47
C ASN A 117 1.51 -11.07 14.69
N GLU A 118 1.83 -10.00 15.38
CA GLU A 118 1.07 -9.41 16.48
C GLU A 118 0.68 -7.97 16.12
N PRO A 119 -0.41 -7.41 16.68
CA PRO A 119 -0.78 -6.02 16.42
C PRO A 119 0.23 -5.04 17.02
N GLY A 120 0.57 -3.99 16.25
CA GLY A 120 1.39 -2.86 16.69
C GLY A 120 0.56 -1.72 17.26
N HIS A 121 -0.49 -1.30 16.54
CA HIS A 121 -1.39 -0.23 16.97
C HIS A 121 -2.82 -0.40 16.39
N GLU A 122 -3.72 0.49 16.79
CA GLU A 122 -5.06 0.61 16.22
C GLU A 122 -5.07 1.71 15.14
N ILE A 123 -5.89 1.52 14.12
CA ILE A 123 -6.18 2.53 13.10
C ILE A 123 -7.67 2.86 13.09
N THR A 124 -8.02 4.08 12.69
CA THR A 124 -9.39 4.53 12.46
C THR A 124 -9.66 4.53 10.96
N LEU A 125 -10.76 3.89 10.55
CA LEU A 125 -11.21 3.85 9.16
C LEU A 125 -12.08 5.06 8.84
N THR A 126 -11.86 5.68 7.69
CA THR A 126 -12.63 6.85 7.24
C THR A 126 -14.01 6.41 6.77
N PRO A 127 -15.11 6.90 7.39
CA PRO A 127 -16.46 6.55 6.98
C PRO A 127 -16.75 6.91 5.51
N GLY A 128 -17.48 6.05 4.82
CA GLY A 128 -17.85 6.26 3.42
C GLY A 128 -16.80 5.81 2.40
N THR A 129 -15.64 5.34 2.86
CA THR A 129 -14.62 4.74 2.00
C THR A 129 -14.91 3.27 1.70
N ARG A 130 -14.32 2.77 0.63
CA ARG A 130 -14.41 1.35 0.25
C ARG A 130 -13.81 0.45 1.31
N LEU A 131 -12.65 0.83 1.87
CA LEU A 131 -12.01 0.06 2.94
C LEU A 131 -12.95 -0.06 4.14
N ALA A 132 -13.57 1.03 4.59
CA ALA A 132 -14.52 1.00 5.71
C ALA A 132 -15.73 0.09 5.41
N ALA A 133 -16.23 0.10 4.18
CA ALA A 133 -17.33 -0.78 3.75
C ALA A 133 -16.93 -2.26 3.72
N ILE A 134 -15.71 -2.59 3.25
CA ILE A 134 -15.15 -3.94 3.22
C ILE A 134 -14.96 -4.48 4.65
N VAL A 135 -14.33 -3.69 5.50
CA VAL A 135 -14.01 -4.10 6.87
C VAL A 135 -15.27 -4.18 7.74
N GLY A 136 -16.22 -3.27 7.56
CA GLY A 136 -17.47 -3.24 8.31
C GLY A 136 -17.30 -2.88 9.80
N ALA A 137 -16.22 -2.18 10.15
CA ALA A 137 -15.92 -1.66 11.50
C ALA A 137 -15.38 -0.25 11.40
N ALA A 138 -15.35 0.49 12.51
CA ALA A 138 -14.79 1.84 12.57
C ALA A 138 -13.27 1.84 12.80
N THR A 139 -12.74 0.80 13.44
CA THR A 139 -11.33 0.65 13.76
C THR A 139 -10.84 -0.76 13.44
N MET A 140 -9.52 -0.91 13.29
CA MET A 140 -8.81 -2.19 13.15
C MET A 140 -7.53 -2.16 13.98
N ARG A 141 -7.07 -3.34 14.42
CA ARG A 141 -5.73 -3.51 14.97
C ARG A 141 -4.81 -4.06 13.89
N VAL A 142 -3.72 -3.35 13.62
CA VAL A 142 -2.81 -3.67 12.52
C VAL A 142 -1.39 -3.87 13.02
N ASN A 143 -0.57 -4.59 12.28
CA ASN A 143 0.87 -4.61 12.47
C ASN A 143 1.52 -3.39 11.78
N SER A 144 2.76 -3.09 12.13
CA SER A 144 3.45 -1.93 11.59
C SER A 144 4.96 -2.20 11.44
N ALA A 145 5.48 -1.96 10.24
CA ALA A 145 6.87 -2.22 9.90
C ALA A 145 7.36 -1.25 8.81
N HIS A 146 7.27 0.06 9.10
CA HIS A 146 7.66 1.10 8.14
C HIS A 146 8.17 2.35 8.86
N HIS A 147 9.10 3.07 8.25
CA HIS A 147 9.59 4.36 8.71
C HIS A 147 9.18 5.52 7.78
N GLN A 148 8.68 5.19 6.58
CA GLN A 148 8.07 6.13 5.64
C GLN A 148 6.55 6.03 5.70
N ALA A 149 5.84 7.08 5.28
CA ALA A 149 4.38 7.09 5.15
C ALA A 149 3.93 8.07 4.05
N VAL A 150 2.69 7.95 3.62
CA VAL A 150 2.06 8.95 2.76
C VAL A 150 1.91 10.27 3.55
N ARG A 151 2.46 11.37 3.01
CA ARG A 151 2.29 12.73 3.55
C ARG A 151 0.99 13.36 3.05
N ALA A 152 0.77 13.26 1.74
CA ALA A 152 -0.43 13.72 1.07
C ALA A 152 -0.81 12.74 -0.04
N PRO A 153 -2.07 12.28 -0.11
CA PRO A 153 -2.46 11.22 -1.04
C PRO A 153 -2.47 11.66 -2.51
N GLY A 154 -2.40 12.97 -2.77
CA GLY A 154 -2.58 13.52 -4.11
C GLY A 154 -4.05 13.66 -4.51
N PRO A 155 -4.33 14.34 -5.65
CA PRO A 155 -5.71 14.77 -6.00
C PRO A 155 -6.64 13.64 -6.45
N ARG A 156 -6.10 12.46 -6.73
CA ARG A 156 -6.87 11.30 -7.23
C ARG A 156 -7.16 10.24 -6.17
N LEU A 157 -6.72 10.48 -4.94
CA LEU A 157 -6.84 9.55 -3.82
C LEU A 157 -7.55 10.22 -2.64
N VAL A 158 -8.21 9.41 -1.84
CA VAL A 158 -8.73 9.78 -0.53
C VAL A 158 -8.06 8.94 0.55
N VAL A 159 -7.92 9.49 1.76
CA VAL A 159 -7.43 8.77 2.93
C VAL A 159 -8.56 7.88 3.45
N ASN A 160 -8.27 6.58 3.60
CA ASN A 160 -9.25 5.60 4.09
C ASN A 160 -8.92 5.03 5.48
N ALA A 161 -7.68 5.23 5.97
CA ALA A 161 -7.26 4.84 7.31
C ALA A 161 -6.20 5.78 7.88
N VAL A 162 -6.24 6.03 9.20
CA VAL A 162 -5.30 6.91 9.90
C VAL A 162 -4.95 6.32 11.27
N ALA A 163 -3.68 6.38 11.67
CA ALA A 163 -3.20 6.05 13.01
C ALA A 163 -3.51 7.17 14.02
N PRO A 164 -3.49 6.90 15.35
CA PRO A 164 -3.79 7.91 16.37
C PRO A 164 -2.88 9.14 16.37
N ASP A 165 -1.65 9.02 15.87
CA ASP A 165 -0.68 10.11 15.72
C ASP A 165 -0.84 10.92 14.41
N GLY A 166 -1.86 10.59 13.61
CA GLY A 166 -2.18 11.25 12.35
C GLY A 166 -1.43 10.73 11.12
N VAL A 167 -0.60 9.71 11.27
CA VAL A 167 0.04 9.04 10.14
C VAL A 167 -1.03 8.38 9.26
N ILE A 168 -0.95 8.63 7.95
CA ILE A 168 -1.85 7.99 6.97
C ILE A 168 -1.46 6.52 6.85
N GLU A 169 -2.43 5.65 7.08
CA GLU A 169 -2.29 4.21 7.07
C GLU A 169 -3.02 3.55 5.90
N GLY A 170 -3.77 4.34 5.13
CA GLY A 170 -4.43 3.80 3.96
C GLY A 170 -4.99 4.86 3.04
N ILE A 171 -5.01 4.52 1.76
CA ILE A 171 -5.48 5.37 0.66
C ILE A 171 -6.34 4.56 -0.31
N GLU A 172 -7.23 5.22 -1.03
CA GLU A 172 -7.97 4.59 -2.13
C GLU A 172 -8.35 5.59 -3.22
N SER A 173 -8.51 5.10 -4.44
CA SER A 173 -9.04 5.89 -5.55
C SER A 173 -10.52 5.64 -5.75
N PRO A 174 -11.39 6.64 -5.50
CA PRO A 174 -12.83 6.51 -5.75
C PRO A 174 -13.19 6.31 -7.23
N ALA A 175 -12.29 6.72 -8.13
CA ALA A 175 -12.51 6.66 -9.58
C ALA A 175 -12.29 5.26 -10.17
N HIS A 176 -11.64 4.35 -9.44
CA HIS A 176 -11.32 3.00 -9.92
C HIS A 176 -12.20 1.95 -9.25
N ARG A 177 -12.50 0.85 -9.98
CA ARG A 177 -13.27 -0.27 -9.44
C ARG A 177 -12.66 -0.84 -8.15
N PHE A 178 -11.33 -1.02 -8.12
CA PHE A 178 -10.56 -1.39 -6.94
C PHE A 178 -9.13 -0.84 -7.10
N CYS A 179 -8.79 0.21 -6.38
CA CYS A 179 -7.45 0.76 -6.31
C CYS A 179 -7.27 1.26 -4.88
N LEU A 180 -6.61 0.46 -4.06
CA LEU A 180 -6.53 0.63 -2.62
C LEU A 180 -5.09 0.35 -2.16
N GLY A 181 -4.60 1.15 -1.23
CA GLY A 181 -3.33 0.96 -0.55
C GLY A 181 -3.55 0.86 0.96
N VAL A 182 -2.74 0.03 1.62
CA VAL A 182 -2.68 -0.09 3.07
C VAL A 182 -1.22 -0.09 3.51
N GLN A 183 -0.91 0.61 4.59
CA GLN A 183 0.45 0.77 5.07
C GLN A 183 0.92 -0.43 5.90
N TRP A 184 -0.01 -1.11 6.56
CA TRP A 184 0.27 -2.34 7.30
C TRP A 184 0.37 -3.56 6.38
N HIS A 185 0.55 -4.73 6.98
CA HIS A 185 0.73 -6.01 6.29
C HIS A 185 -0.47 -6.94 6.51
N PRO A 186 -1.55 -6.84 5.70
CA PRO A 186 -2.77 -7.65 5.85
C PRO A 186 -2.52 -9.16 5.61
N GLU A 187 -1.41 -9.52 4.96
CA GLU A 187 -1.04 -10.91 4.74
C GLU A 187 -0.74 -11.70 6.02
N PHE A 188 -0.57 -11.01 7.16
CA PHE A 188 -0.44 -11.65 8.48
C PHE A 188 -1.78 -11.99 9.14
N LEU A 189 -2.90 -11.47 8.61
CA LEU A 189 -4.27 -11.76 9.09
C LEU A 189 -4.46 -11.48 10.59
N ILE A 190 -3.97 -10.33 11.06
CA ILE A 190 -4.04 -9.91 12.48
C ILE A 190 -5.48 -9.59 12.89
N ASP A 191 -6.21 -8.89 12.02
CA ASP A 191 -7.60 -8.49 12.23
C ASP A 191 -8.51 -9.23 11.23
N PRO A 192 -9.76 -9.56 11.59
CA PRO A 192 -10.71 -10.10 10.62
C PRO A 192 -10.92 -9.22 9.38
N GLY A 193 -10.66 -7.91 9.48
CA GLY A 193 -10.69 -6.97 8.36
C GLY A 193 -9.63 -7.27 7.29
N ASP A 194 -8.48 -7.80 7.67
CA ASP A 194 -7.41 -8.18 6.74
C ASP A 194 -7.89 -9.23 5.74
N ARG A 195 -8.54 -10.29 6.24
CA ARG A 195 -9.11 -11.34 5.39
C ARG A 195 -10.17 -10.77 4.45
N ARG A 196 -11.08 -9.94 4.97
CA ARG A 196 -12.13 -9.30 4.15
C ARG A 196 -11.55 -8.42 3.04
N LEU A 197 -10.46 -7.69 3.32
CA LEU A 197 -9.76 -6.89 2.33
C LEU A 197 -9.19 -7.77 1.21
N LEU A 198 -8.50 -8.86 1.55
CA LEU A 198 -7.92 -9.78 0.57
C LEU A 198 -8.99 -10.52 -0.25
N GLU A 199 -10.08 -10.95 0.38
CA GLU A 199 -11.23 -11.55 -0.30
C GLU A 199 -11.89 -10.57 -1.27
N ALA A 200 -12.10 -9.31 -0.85
CA ALA A 200 -12.65 -8.27 -1.72
C ALA A 200 -11.74 -7.93 -2.90
N PHE A 201 -10.41 -7.96 -2.71
CA PHE A 201 -9.45 -7.78 -3.80
C PHE A 201 -9.53 -8.94 -4.81
N VAL A 202 -9.54 -10.19 -4.36
CA VAL A 202 -9.66 -11.37 -5.23
C VAL A 202 -11.01 -11.37 -5.98
N GLU A 203 -12.11 -10.98 -5.31
CA GLU A 203 -13.41 -10.86 -5.97
C GLU A 203 -13.42 -9.75 -7.04
N ALA A 204 -12.70 -8.64 -6.80
CA ALA A 204 -12.56 -7.57 -7.80
C ALA A 204 -11.77 -8.01 -9.05
N ALA A 205 -10.94 -9.06 -8.95
CA ALA A 205 -10.18 -9.63 -10.06
C ALA A 205 -11.00 -10.57 -10.97
N ARG A 206 -12.20 -10.95 -10.54
CA ARG A 206 -13.16 -11.79 -11.32
C ARG A 206 -14.07 -10.93 -12.18
#